data_96ee2ca8da353fc5de990be57c1d9521
#
_entry.id   96ee2ca8da353fc5de990be57c1d9521
#
_cell.length_a   1.000
_cell.length_b   1.000
_cell.length_c   1.000
_cell.angle_alpha   90.00
_cell.angle_beta   90.00
_cell.angle_gamma   90.00
#
_symmetry.space_group_name_H-M   'P 1'
#
loop_
_entity.id
_entity.type
_entity.pdbx_description
1 polymer ?
#
loop_
_entity_poly.entity_id
_entity_poly.type
_entity_poly.pdbx_seq_one_letter_code
_entity_poly.pdbx_strand_id
1 'polypeptide(L)'
;MSDPLFIFYEEPDPDRWFPGDRFPRRVIRRLLRGRPQPGGVMRWFLNLQTGLELAGIPHRVNDYRGLRRTPGAPAHVVGKPHVVTAIPPGHPIIYGPGVAAHPLENDFWGRADLRLILLSCEWFRAMYARDLPVKIPTAVWPAGVDTREWCPPAALPADREILVYDKIRWQRDRLVPELLNPVMAAVAKSGAKVHHLRYGSYREEDYRQLLQRVGAMVFLCEHETQGFAYLQALACGVPVLAWDRGGFWQDPSMYPDRVKFAPVTSVPYFDERCGRKFADTAAFHGIWPQFLSELNSGRYRPRDYVTSHFDLAGQARAYVELCRTALA
;
A
#
# COMPACT_ATOMS: atom_id res chain seq x y z
N MET A 1 23.17 10.56 -21.44
CA MET A 1 22.60 9.50 -20.55
C MET A 1 22.39 10.16 -19.21
N SER A 2 21.19 10.14 -18.67
CA SER A 2 20.91 10.68 -17.32
C SER A 2 21.64 9.85 -16.28
N ASP A 3 22.15 10.50 -15.22
CA ASP A 3 22.79 9.80 -14.11
C ASP A 3 21.78 8.82 -13.45
N PRO A 4 22.24 7.65 -12.98
CA PRO A 4 21.38 6.66 -12.38
C PRO A 4 20.85 7.15 -11.02
N LEU A 5 19.58 6.85 -10.72
CA LEU A 5 19.00 7.08 -9.40
C LEU A 5 19.61 6.12 -8.38
N PHE A 6 19.98 6.60 -7.19
CA PHE A 6 20.42 5.75 -6.09
C PHE A 6 19.23 5.46 -5.16
N ILE A 7 18.70 4.25 -5.22
CA ILE A 7 17.52 3.82 -4.46
C ILE A 7 17.96 2.92 -3.30
N PHE A 8 17.45 3.20 -2.11
CA PHE A 8 17.80 2.47 -0.89
C PHE A 8 16.55 1.89 -0.24
N TYR A 9 16.59 0.59 0.00
CA TYR A 9 15.58 -0.16 0.72
C TYR A 9 16.24 -1.36 1.41
N GLU A 10 16.09 -1.46 2.72
CA GLU A 10 16.57 -2.62 3.49
C GLU A 10 15.55 -3.00 4.56
N GLU A 11 15.20 -4.29 4.64
CA GLU A 11 14.44 -4.80 5.77
C GLU A 11 15.31 -4.81 7.03
N PRO A 12 14.76 -4.42 8.20
CA PRO A 12 15.49 -4.51 9.46
C PRO A 12 15.93 -5.96 9.73
N ASP A 13 17.23 -6.17 9.82
CA ASP A 13 17.81 -7.48 10.13
C ASP A 13 18.99 -7.29 11.08
N PRO A 14 18.73 -6.92 12.34
CA PRO A 14 19.79 -6.68 13.32
C PRO A 14 20.53 -8.00 13.66
N ASP A 15 21.80 -7.85 14.00
CA ASP A 15 22.55 -8.94 14.59
C ASP A 15 21.89 -9.36 15.92
N ARG A 16 21.86 -10.67 16.24
CA ARG A 16 21.18 -11.24 17.42
C ARG A 16 22.13 -11.83 18.43
N TRP A 17 23.16 -12.53 17.97
CA TRP A 17 24.08 -13.30 18.84
C TRP A 17 25.49 -12.73 18.85
N PHE A 18 25.99 -12.29 17.68
CA PHE A 18 27.31 -11.65 17.54
C PHE A 18 27.35 -10.75 16.32
N PRO A 19 28.28 -9.78 16.26
CA PRO A 19 28.40 -8.89 15.10
C PRO A 19 28.56 -9.65 13.79
N GLY A 20 27.70 -9.38 12.81
CA GLY A 20 27.73 -10.02 11.49
C GLY A 20 26.93 -11.33 11.38
N ASP A 21 26.31 -11.84 12.45
CA ASP A 21 25.53 -13.08 12.42
C ASP A 21 24.29 -13.00 11.51
N ARG A 22 23.83 -11.78 11.20
CA ARG A 22 22.75 -11.53 10.25
C ARG A 22 23.03 -12.11 8.86
N PHE A 23 24.29 -12.12 8.40
CA PHE A 23 24.62 -12.62 7.06
C PHE A 23 24.40 -14.13 6.92
N PRO A 24 25.01 -15.01 7.73
CA PRO A 24 24.72 -16.44 7.65
C PRO A 24 23.26 -16.77 7.96
N ARG A 25 22.62 -16.09 8.91
CA ARG A 25 21.18 -16.28 9.19
C ARG A 25 20.29 -15.94 7.99
N ARG A 26 20.66 -14.92 7.20
CA ARG A 26 19.93 -14.56 5.99
C ARG A 26 20.00 -15.66 4.93
N VAL A 27 21.18 -16.24 4.76
CA VAL A 27 21.39 -17.38 3.83
C VAL A 27 20.58 -18.59 4.29
N ILE A 28 20.71 -18.98 5.56
CA ILE A 28 19.98 -20.12 6.13
C ILE A 28 18.46 -19.92 6.02
N ARG A 29 17.94 -18.74 6.37
CA ARG A 29 16.51 -18.43 6.23
C ARG A 29 16.04 -18.54 4.78
N ARG A 30 16.85 -18.06 3.82
CA ARG A 30 16.50 -18.14 2.39
C ARG A 30 16.45 -19.59 1.89
N LEU A 31 17.35 -20.43 2.35
CA LEU A 31 17.37 -21.86 2.00
C LEU A 31 16.20 -22.64 2.63
N LEU A 32 15.86 -22.35 3.90
CA LEU A 32 14.83 -23.09 4.62
C LEU A 32 13.40 -22.59 4.36
N ARG A 33 13.21 -21.29 4.15
CA ARG A 33 11.87 -20.66 4.07
C ARG A 33 11.56 -20.05 2.70
N GLY A 34 12.49 -20.09 1.76
CA GLY A 34 12.36 -19.44 0.47
C GLY A 34 12.41 -17.90 0.57
N ARG A 35 11.87 -17.22 -0.45
CA ARG A 35 11.79 -15.75 -0.45
C ARG A 35 10.71 -15.28 0.55
N PRO A 36 10.98 -14.24 1.35
CA PRO A 36 9.96 -13.65 2.22
C PRO A 36 8.82 -13.09 1.37
N GLN A 37 7.59 -13.20 1.88
CA GLN A 37 6.45 -12.57 1.23
C GLN A 37 6.56 -11.04 1.35
N PRO A 38 6.31 -10.29 0.25
CA PRO A 38 6.41 -8.85 0.28
C PRO A 38 5.34 -8.24 1.20
N GLY A 39 5.76 -7.54 2.25
CA GLY A 39 4.88 -6.65 3.00
C GLY A 39 4.59 -5.37 2.21
N GLY A 40 3.66 -4.54 2.68
CA GLY A 40 3.24 -3.31 1.99
C GLY A 40 4.42 -2.39 1.61
N VAL A 41 5.38 -2.17 2.52
CA VAL A 41 6.55 -1.31 2.26
C VAL A 41 7.47 -1.92 1.20
N MET A 42 7.71 -3.23 1.27
CA MET A 42 8.49 -3.93 0.23
C MET A 42 7.77 -3.84 -1.13
N ARG A 43 6.44 -3.87 -1.15
CA ARG A 43 5.67 -3.76 -2.40
C ARG A 43 5.84 -2.39 -3.06
N TRP A 44 5.89 -1.30 -2.30
CA TRP A 44 6.21 0.03 -2.86
C TRP A 44 7.58 0.03 -3.55
N PHE A 45 8.60 -0.53 -2.89
CA PHE A 45 9.94 -0.62 -3.46
C PHE A 45 9.98 -1.48 -4.74
N LEU A 46 9.41 -2.68 -4.71
CA LEU A 46 9.39 -3.60 -5.86
C LEU A 46 8.65 -3.00 -7.05
N ASN A 47 7.49 -2.39 -6.82
CA ASN A 47 6.70 -1.78 -7.88
C ASN A 47 7.40 -0.53 -8.47
N LEU A 48 8.09 0.28 -7.63
CA LEU A 48 8.92 1.37 -8.14
C LEU A 48 10.05 0.82 -9.01
N GLN A 49 10.79 -0.19 -8.53
CA GLN A 49 11.89 -0.79 -9.30
C GLN A 49 11.40 -1.32 -10.64
N THR A 50 10.35 -2.14 -10.65
CA THR A 50 9.76 -2.65 -11.90
C THR A 50 9.30 -1.52 -12.82
N GLY A 51 8.68 -0.47 -12.26
CA GLY A 51 8.27 0.70 -13.03
C GLY A 51 9.43 1.45 -13.68
N LEU A 52 10.55 1.63 -12.96
CA LEU A 52 11.76 2.25 -13.50
C LEU A 52 12.38 1.41 -14.62
N GLU A 53 12.44 0.08 -14.44
CA GLU A 53 12.90 -0.85 -15.48
C GLU A 53 12.04 -0.76 -16.76
N LEU A 54 10.72 -0.76 -16.61
CA LEU A 54 9.76 -0.60 -17.72
C LEU A 54 9.85 0.77 -18.40
N ALA A 55 10.17 1.82 -17.64
CA ALA A 55 10.33 3.16 -18.17
C ALA A 55 11.73 3.40 -18.78
N GLY A 56 12.65 2.44 -18.68
CA GLY A 56 14.04 2.59 -19.13
C GLY A 56 14.85 3.59 -18.33
N ILE A 57 14.50 3.82 -17.04
CA ILE A 57 15.16 4.79 -16.16
C ILE A 57 16.30 4.11 -15.41
N PRO A 58 17.57 4.53 -15.63
CA PRO A 58 18.71 3.92 -14.94
C PRO A 58 18.63 4.11 -13.44
N HIS A 59 18.86 3.05 -12.67
CA HIS A 59 18.89 3.12 -11.21
C HIS A 59 19.84 2.08 -10.61
N ARG A 60 20.27 2.32 -9.37
CA ARG A 60 21.12 1.43 -8.58
C ARG A 60 20.49 1.20 -7.23
N VAL A 61 20.38 -0.05 -6.82
CA VAL A 61 19.76 -0.43 -5.55
C VAL A 61 20.84 -0.70 -4.51
N ASN A 62 20.74 -0.02 -3.35
CA ASN A 62 21.61 -0.19 -2.19
C ASN A 62 23.12 -0.03 -2.52
N ASP A 63 23.44 0.79 -3.53
CA ASP A 63 24.83 1.07 -3.91
C ASP A 63 25.41 2.27 -3.10
N TYR A 64 25.65 2.04 -1.82
CA TYR A 64 26.29 3.03 -0.93
C TYR A 64 27.70 3.41 -1.38
N ARG A 65 28.42 2.51 -2.07
CA ARG A 65 29.76 2.82 -2.61
C ARG A 65 29.69 3.77 -3.80
N GLY A 66 28.74 3.49 -4.71
CA GLY A 66 28.46 4.37 -5.85
C GLY A 66 28.04 5.75 -5.37
N LEU A 67 27.11 5.83 -4.41
CA LEU A 67 26.65 7.09 -3.83
C LEU A 67 27.84 7.92 -3.27
N ARG A 68 28.72 7.31 -2.43
CA ARG A 68 29.91 8.01 -1.88
C ARG A 68 30.88 8.52 -2.96
N ARG A 69 30.92 7.91 -4.13
CA ARG A 69 31.77 8.33 -5.26
C ARG A 69 31.12 9.42 -6.12
N THR A 70 29.88 9.78 -5.82
CA THR A 70 29.12 10.80 -6.55
C THR A 70 28.65 11.88 -5.57
N PRO A 71 29.54 12.80 -5.15
CA PRO A 71 29.21 13.84 -4.17
C PRO A 71 27.98 14.64 -4.59
N GLY A 72 27.08 14.91 -3.65
CA GLY A 72 25.85 15.67 -3.89
C GLY A 72 24.74 14.90 -4.62
N ALA A 73 24.99 13.66 -5.08
CA ALA A 73 23.93 12.85 -5.68
C ALA A 73 22.82 12.55 -4.66
N PRO A 74 21.53 12.64 -5.06
CA PRO A 74 20.42 12.38 -4.15
C PRO A 74 20.30 10.89 -3.82
N ALA A 75 19.94 10.61 -2.58
CA ALA A 75 19.57 9.28 -2.10
C ALA A 75 18.04 9.14 -2.00
N HIS A 76 17.48 8.17 -2.69
CA HIS A 76 16.05 7.89 -2.69
C HIS A 76 15.76 6.74 -1.72
N VAL A 77 15.25 7.03 -0.52
CA VAL A 77 14.98 6.04 0.52
C VAL A 77 13.52 5.64 0.50
N VAL A 78 13.23 4.40 0.08
CA VAL A 78 11.88 3.86 0.03
C VAL A 78 11.56 3.16 1.35
N GLY A 79 10.93 3.88 2.26
CA GLY A 79 10.55 3.37 3.58
C GLY A 79 11.74 3.09 4.52
N LYS A 80 11.43 2.45 5.64
CA LYS A 80 12.40 2.00 6.64
C LYS A 80 13.29 3.11 7.21
N PRO A 81 12.88 3.75 8.31
CA PRO A 81 13.57 4.91 8.93
C PRO A 81 15.07 4.71 9.16
N HIS A 82 15.51 3.50 9.53
CA HIS A 82 16.92 3.19 9.76
C HIS A 82 17.79 3.34 8.51
N VAL A 83 17.22 3.26 7.31
CA VAL A 83 17.97 3.47 6.06
C VAL A 83 18.30 4.96 5.87
N VAL A 84 17.40 5.87 6.31
CA VAL A 84 17.66 7.33 6.28
C VAL A 84 18.94 7.66 7.05
N THR A 85 19.10 7.09 8.25
CA THR A 85 20.28 7.32 9.10
C THR A 85 21.55 6.63 8.60
N ALA A 86 21.44 5.69 7.66
CA ALA A 86 22.57 5.01 7.02
C ALA A 86 23.10 5.75 5.79
N ILE A 87 22.37 6.75 5.27
CA ILE A 87 22.84 7.56 4.14
C ILE A 87 24.03 8.43 4.61
N PRO A 88 25.16 8.43 3.86
CA PRO A 88 26.32 9.26 4.20
C PRO A 88 25.98 10.75 4.18
N PRO A 89 26.61 11.57 5.03
CA PRO A 89 26.46 13.02 4.99
C PRO A 89 26.80 13.63 3.63
N GLY A 90 26.16 14.76 3.29
CA GLY A 90 26.39 15.47 2.04
C GLY A 90 25.58 14.98 0.84
N HIS A 91 24.62 14.10 1.08
CA HIS A 91 23.66 13.63 0.07
C HIS A 91 22.25 14.08 0.42
N PRO A 92 21.55 14.84 -0.44
CA PRO A 92 20.16 15.17 -0.24
C PRO A 92 19.29 13.90 -0.30
N ILE A 93 18.26 13.82 0.55
CA ILE A 93 17.43 12.62 0.70
C ILE A 93 15.99 12.91 0.26
N ILE A 94 15.49 12.06 -0.62
CA ILE A 94 14.06 11.88 -0.88
C ILE A 94 13.60 10.68 -0.06
N TYR A 95 12.64 10.88 0.85
CA TYR A 95 12.19 9.84 1.77
C TYR A 95 10.75 9.43 1.53
N GLY A 96 10.49 8.15 1.35
CA GLY A 96 9.16 7.59 1.15
C GLY A 96 8.94 7.04 -0.28
N PRO A 97 7.75 6.46 -0.54
CA PRO A 97 6.71 6.12 0.43
C PRO A 97 7.16 5.00 1.39
N GLY A 98 6.30 4.63 2.33
CA GLY A 98 6.63 3.61 3.33
C GLY A 98 7.33 4.19 4.55
N VAL A 99 7.15 5.47 4.78
CA VAL A 99 7.52 6.16 6.02
C VAL A 99 6.84 5.53 7.24
N ALA A 100 7.27 5.88 8.45
CA ALA A 100 6.62 5.45 9.69
C ALA A 100 5.13 5.83 9.71
N ALA A 101 4.33 5.19 10.55
CA ALA A 101 2.90 5.45 10.62
C ALA A 101 2.59 6.90 11.06
N HIS A 102 3.49 7.50 11.84
CA HIS A 102 3.40 8.91 12.25
C HIS A 102 4.79 9.54 12.39
N PRO A 103 4.95 10.88 12.16
CA PRO A 103 6.24 11.57 12.34
C PRO A 103 6.86 11.40 13.73
N LEU A 104 6.06 11.31 14.78
CA LEU A 104 6.52 11.13 16.18
C LEU A 104 7.30 9.83 16.44
N GLU A 105 7.29 8.88 15.50
CA GLU A 105 8.05 7.64 15.62
C GLU A 105 9.54 7.79 15.26
N ASN A 106 9.93 8.94 14.74
CA ASN A 106 11.29 9.18 14.27
C ASN A 106 11.87 10.49 14.85
N ASP A 107 13.19 10.53 15.01
CA ASP A 107 13.92 11.66 15.58
C ASP A 107 14.96 12.28 14.63
N PHE A 108 15.04 11.84 13.38
CA PHE A 108 16.03 12.29 12.40
C PHE A 108 15.63 13.54 11.59
N TRP A 109 14.41 14.07 11.79
CA TRP A 109 13.83 15.13 10.95
C TRP A 109 14.69 16.39 10.80
N GLY A 110 15.40 16.79 11.85
CA GLY A 110 16.29 17.96 11.81
C GLY A 110 17.76 17.62 11.56
N ARG A 111 18.12 16.34 11.41
CA ARG A 111 19.50 15.86 11.29
C ARG A 111 19.87 15.36 9.89
N ALA A 112 18.90 14.86 9.15
CA ALA A 112 19.06 14.40 7.78
C ALA A 112 18.73 15.52 6.78
N ASP A 113 19.44 15.59 5.66
CA ASP A 113 19.15 16.54 4.58
C ASP A 113 17.95 16.08 3.74
N LEU A 114 16.77 16.12 4.35
CA LEU A 114 15.51 15.72 3.73
C LEU A 114 14.97 16.84 2.84
N ARG A 115 14.88 16.58 1.53
CA ARG A 115 14.38 17.54 0.53
C ARG A 115 12.92 17.32 0.21
N LEU A 116 12.43 16.10 0.32
CA LEU A 116 11.04 15.73 0.05
C LEU A 116 10.65 14.51 0.86
N ILE A 117 9.43 14.50 1.40
CA ILE A 117 8.80 13.31 1.95
C ILE A 117 7.65 12.91 1.02
N LEU A 118 7.71 11.69 0.49
CA LEU A 118 6.65 11.11 -0.33
C LEU A 118 5.71 10.30 0.54
N LEU A 119 4.43 10.61 0.46
CA LEU A 119 3.34 9.93 1.15
C LEU A 119 2.44 9.24 0.12
N SER A 120 1.81 8.17 0.52
CA SER A 120 1.06 7.34 -0.42
C SER A 120 -0.36 7.81 -0.71
N CYS A 121 -0.92 8.79 0.03
CA CYS A 121 -2.23 9.39 -0.25
C CYS A 121 -2.40 10.75 0.45
N GLU A 122 -3.44 11.49 0.09
CA GLU A 122 -3.66 12.86 0.56
C GLU A 122 -3.96 12.96 2.07
N TRP A 123 -4.79 12.08 2.64
CA TRP A 123 -5.04 12.16 4.08
C TRP A 123 -3.77 11.89 4.90
N PHE A 124 -2.93 10.96 4.43
CA PHE A 124 -1.67 10.63 5.09
C PHE A 124 -0.66 11.78 4.95
N ARG A 125 -0.61 12.43 3.77
CA ARG A 125 0.17 13.64 3.56
C ARG A 125 -0.29 14.78 4.46
N ALA A 126 -1.58 15.00 4.58
CA ALA A 126 -2.14 16.05 5.44
C ALA A 126 -1.77 15.83 6.92
N MET A 127 -1.86 14.58 7.42
CA MET A 127 -1.43 14.23 8.77
C MET A 127 0.07 14.50 8.97
N TYR A 128 0.90 14.04 8.05
CA TYR A 128 2.34 14.27 8.11
C TYR A 128 2.68 15.76 8.08
N ALA A 129 2.13 16.52 7.15
CA ALA A 129 2.39 17.96 7.02
C ALA A 129 1.95 18.76 8.26
N ARG A 130 0.90 18.31 8.98
CA ARG A 130 0.45 18.91 10.24
C ARG A 130 1.42 18.63 11.40
N ASP A 131 1.94 17.40 11.48
CA ASP A 131 2.60 16.88 12.68
C ASP A 131 4.13 16.77 12.56
N LEU A 132 4.72 17.10 11.38
CA LEU A 132 6.17 17.17 11.21
C LEU A 132 6.78 18.22 12.15
N PRO A 133 7.83 17.88 12.91
CA PRO A 133 8.45 18.83 13.85
C PRO A 133 9.29 19.91 13.13
N VAL A 134 9.60 19.72 11.86
CA VAL A 134 10.34 20.67 11.01
C VAL A 134 9.66 20.79 9.66
N LYS A 135 9.83 21.94 9.00
CA LYS A 135 9.20 22.20 7.71
C LYS A 135 9.96 21.51 6.58
N ILE A 136 9.44 20.40 6.11
CA ILE A 136 9.95 19.64 4.95
C ILE A 136 8.85 19.55 3.89
N PRO A 137 9.14 19.78 2.61
CA PRO A 137 8.18 19.57 1.52
C PRO A 137 7.60 18.15 1.54
N THR A 138 6.29 18.03 1.30
CA THR A 138 5.60 16.75 1.22
C THR A 138 4.83 16.65 -0.09
N ALA A 139 4.84 15.48 -0.73
CA ALA A 139 4.03 15.21 -1.92
C ALA A 139 3.38 13.84 -1.85
N VAL A 140 2.30 13.66 -2.62
CA VAL A 140 1.66 12.35 -2.75
C VAL A 140 2.24 11.62 -3.94
N TRP A 141 2.66 10.39 -3.69
CA TRP A 141 3.04 9.45 -4.73
C TRP A 141 2.59 8.03 -4.37
N PRO A 142 1.54 7.50 -5.01
CA PRO A 142 1.18 6.10 -4.92
C PRO A 142 2.06 5.27 -5.84
N ALA A 143 2.48 4.08 -5.40
CA ALA A 143 3.14 3.15 -6.32
C ALA A 143 2.15 2.58 -7.33
N GLY A 144 2.64 2.26 -8.51
CA GLY A 144 1.88 1.54 -9.53
C GLY A 144 1.49 0.12 -9.09
N VAL A 145 0.64 -0.50 -9.88
CA VAL A 145 0.22 -1.90 -9.74
C VAL A 145 0.64 -2.66 -10.99
N ASP A 146 1.25 -3.84 -10.84
CA ASP A 146 1.56 -4.68 -12.01
C ASP A 146 0.29 -5.32 -12.56
N THR A 147 -0.32 -4.67 -13.55
CA THR A 147 -1.55 -5.11 -14.19
C THR A 147 -1.37 -6.31 -15.13
N ARG A 148 -0.14 -6.80 -15.34
CA ARG A 148 0.16 -8.05 -16.06
C ARG A 148 0.12 -9.23 -15.09
N GLU A 149 0.64 -9.03 -13.87
CA GLU A 149 0.56 -10.01 -12.78
C GLU A 149 -0.88 -10.08 -12.23
N TRP A 150 -1.48 -8.91 -11.97
CA TRP A 150 -2.84 -8.76 -11.46
C TRP A 150 -3.79 -8.46 -12.61
N CYS A 151 -4.24 -9.50 -13.28
CA CYS A 151 -5.11 -9.40 -14.46
C CYS A 151 -6.38 -10.24 -14.27
N PRO A 152 -7.48 -9.90 -14.97
CA PRO A 152 -8.68 -10.72 -14.98
C PRO A 152 -8.40 -12.14 -15.49
N PRO A 153 -9.21 -13.14 -15.11
CA PRO A 153 -9.17 -14.44 -15.73
C PRO A 153 -9.55 -14.35 -17.23
N ALA A 154 -9.08 -15.31 -18.03
CA ALA A 154 -9.40 -15.37 -19.46
C ALA A 154 -10.91 -15.50 -19.72
N ALA A 155 -11.65 -16.14 -18.80
CA ALA A 155 -13.11 -16.22 -18.81
C ALA A 155 -13.62 -16.01 -17.39
N LEU A 156 -14.64 -15.17 -17.24
CA LEU A 156 -15.29 -14.97 -15.94
C LEU A 156 -16.02 -16.24 -15.54
N PRO A 157 -15.92 -16.71 -14.29
CA PRO A 157 -16.69 -17.85 -13.79
C PRO A 157 -18.21 -17.58 -13.92
N ALA A 158 -18.95 -18.62 -14.30
CA ALA A 158 -20.41 -18.55 -14.39
C ALA A 158 -21.05 -18.26 -13.03
N ASP A 159 -20.53 -18.90 -11.98
CA ASP A 159 -20.95 -18.70 -10.59
C ASP A 159 -20.02 -17.68 -9.93
N ARG A 160 -20.51 -16.47 -9.75
CA ARG A 160 -19.74 -15.40 -9.11
C ARG A 160 -19.65 -15.61 -7.61
N GLU A 161 -18.48 -16.01 -7.15
CA GLU A 161 -18.15 -16.07 -5.72
C GLU A 161 -17.90 -14.66 -5.19
N ILE A 162 -18.14 -14.42 -3.90
CA ILE A 162 -17.90 -13.13 -3.24
C ILE A 162 -16.79 -13.28 -2.22
N LEU A 163 -15.79 -12.40 -2.29
CA LEU A 163 -14.74 -12.31 -1.29
C LEU A 163 -15.13 -11.29 -0.20
N VAL A 164 -15.17 -11.71 1.05
CA VAL A 164 -15.13 -10.79 2.20
C VAL A 164 -13.70 -10.71 2.71
N TYR A 165 -13.03 -9.59 2.43
CA TYR A 165 -11.67 -9.33 2.84
C TYR A 165 -11.65 -8.61 4.18
N ASP A 166 -11.32 -9.34 5.25
CA ASP A 166 -11.30 -8.87 6.64
C ASP A 166 -9.94 -8.30 7.00
N LYS A 167 -9.82 -6.98 6.96
CA LYS A 167 -8.69 -6.23 7.48
C LYS A 167 -9.09 -5.35 8.67
N ILE A 168 -10.03 -5.82 9.45
CA ILE A 168 -10.35 -5.21 10.74
C ILE A 168 -9.17 -5.46 11.69
N ARG A 169 -8.42 -4.41 12.00
CA ARG A 169 -7.17 -4.49 12.78
C ARG A 169 -7.40 -4.23 14.26
N TRP A 170 -8.31 -3.33 14.58
CA TRP A 170 -8.54 -2.85 15.94
C TRP A 170 -9.99 -3.05 16.36
N GLN A 171 -10.24 -3.04 17.67
CA GLN A 171 -11.57 -3.22 18.25
C GLN A 171 -12.34 -4.44 17.71
N ARG A 172 -11.65 -5.55 17.44
CA ARG A 172 -12.23 -6.73 16.82
C ARG A 172 -13.36 -7.34 17.63
N ASP A 173 -13.24 -7.35 18.97
CA ASP A 173 -14.29 -7.89 19.87
C ASP A 173 -15.63 -7.17 19.68
N ARG A 174 -15.61 -5.90 19.30
CA ARG A 174 -16.77 -5.12 18.95
C ARG A 174 -17.14 -5.24 17.46
N LEU A 175 -16.17 -5.04 16.57
CA LEU A 175 -16.45 -4.93 15.13
C LEU A 175 -16.75 -6.27 14.46
N VAL A 176 -16.29 -7.39 15.01
CA VAL A 176 -16.66 -8.70 14.46
C VAL A 176 -18.17 -8.95 14.61
N PRO A 177 -18.79 -8.85 15.81
CA PRO A 177 -20.23 -9.03 15.91
C PRO A 177 -21.07 -7.90 15.30
N GLU A 178 -20.60 -6.65 15.32
CA GLU A 178 -21.36 -5.49 14.83
C GLU A 178 -21.28 -5.30 13.31
N LEU A 179 -20.20 -5.73 12.66
CA LEU A 179 -19.95 -5.47 11.23
C LEU A 179 -19.67 -6.76 10.45
N LEU A 180 -18.61 -7.51 10.81
CA LEU A 180 -18.18 -8.67 9.99
C LEU A 180 -19.27 -9.74 9.90
N ASN A 181 -19.83 -10.17 11.03
CA ASN A 181 -20.83 -11.24 11.06
C ASN A 181 -22.12 -10.86 10.31
N PRO A 182 -22.69 -9.64 10.48
CA PRO A 182 -23.85 -9.20 9.70
C PRO A 182 -23.56 -9.12 8.20
N VAL A 183 -22.38 -8.61 7.81
CA VAL A 183 -21.96 -8.57 6.40
C VAL A 183 -21.86 -9.99 5.83
N MET A 184 -21.18 -10.90 6.51
CA MET A 184 -21.06 -12.30 6.09
C MET A 184 -22.43 -12.96 5.92
N ALA A 185 -23.33 -12.74 6.88
CA ALA A 185 -24.69 -13.29 6.83
C ALA A 185 -25.51 -12.74 5.66
N ALA A 186 -25.41 -11.45 5.39
CA ALA A 186 -26.12 -10.81 4.27
C ALA A 186 -25.58 -11.28 2.91
N VAL A 187 -24.25 -11.40 2.77
CA VAL A 187 -23.63 -11.93 1.54
C VAL A 187 -24.05 -13.39 1.33
N ALA A 188 -24.03 -14.22 2.36
CA ALA A 188 -24.48 -15.61 2.25
C ALA A 188 -25.96 -15.74 1.86
N LYS A 189 -26.85 -14.87 2.38
CA LYS A 189 -28.27 -14.83 2.02
C LYS A 189 -28.53 -14.48 0.55
N SER A 190 -27.59 -13.86 -0.15
CA SER A 190 -27.72 -13.56 -1.58
C SER A 190 -27.56 -14.79 -2.48
N GLY A 191 -27.28 -15.97 -1.91
CA GLY A 191 -27.03 -17.20 -2.65
C GLY A 191 -25.63 -17.33 -3.24
N ALA A 192 -24.79 -16.30 -3.07
CA ALA A 192 -23.40 -16.35 -3.54
C ALA A 192 -22.55 -17.25 -2.62
N LYS A 193 -21.60 -17.96 -3.21
CA LYS A 193 -20.55 -18.63 -2.44
C LYS A 193 -19.61 -17.58 -1.86
N VAL A 194 -19.42 -17.63 -0.53
CA VAL A 194 -18.66 -16.63 0.22
C VAL A 194 -17.28 -17.16 0.59
N HIS A 195 -16.25 -16.37 0.31
CA HIS A 195 -14.90 -16.58 0.80
C HIS A 195 -14.58 -15.53 1.87
N HIS A 196 -14.15 -15.97 3.04
CA HIS A 196 -13.65 -15.10 4.09
C HIS A 196 -12.13 -15.17 4.11
N LEU A 197 -11.46 -14.04 3.88
CA LEU A 197 -10.01 -13.95 3.89
C LEU A 197 -9.56 -12.90 4.90
N ARG A 198 -8.88 -13.34 5.97
CA ARG A 198 -8.35 -12.44 6.99
C ARG A 198 -6.95 -11.95 6.61
N TYR A 199 -6.73 -10.65 6.70
CA TYR A 199 -5.43 -10.03 6.48
C TYR A 199 -4.33 -10.66 7.35
N GLY A 200 -3.21 -11.01 6.71
CA GLY A 200 -2.06 -11.63 7.37
C GLY A 200 -2.15 -13.15 7.56
N SER A 201 -3.28 -13.80 7.19
CA SER A 201 -3.47 -15.25 7.32
C SER A 201 -3.41 -16.02 5.99
N TYR A 202 -2.91 -15.42 4.93
CA TYR A 202 -2.85 -16.03 3.60
C TYR A 202 -1.52 -15.69 2.90
N ARG A 203 -1.18 -16.47 1.88
CA ARG A 203 -0.07 -16.15 0.97
C ARG A 203 -0.59 -15.33 -0.20
N GLU A 204 0.24 -14.48 -0.77
CA GLU A 204 -0.12 -13.63 -1.91
C GLU A 204 -0.62 -14.45 -3.11
N GLU A 205 -0.01 -15.61 -3.35
CA GLU A 205 -0.43 -16.52 -4.41
C GLU A 205 -1.86 -17.05 -4.21
N ASP A 206 -2.23 -17.41 -2.97
CA ASP A 206 -3.58 -17.87 -2.63
C ASP A 206 -4.60 -16.75 -2.87
N TYR A 207 -4.24 -15.51 -2.53
CA TYR A 207 -5.06 -14.34 -2.80
C TYR A 207 -5.22 -14.09 -4.30
N ARG A 208 -4.14 -14.18 -5.07
CA ARG A 208 -4.18 -14.02 -6.53
C ARG A 208 -5.08 -15.06 -7.19
N GLN A 209 -4.96 -16.33 -6.79
CA GLN A 209 -5.82 -17.40 -7.28
C GLN A 209 -7.29 -17.20 -6.92
N LEU A 210 -7.57 -16.68 -5.72
CA LEU A 210 -8.93 -16.36 -5.30
C LEU A 210 -9.54 -15.24 -6.15
N LEU A 211 -8.76 -14.20 -6.48
CA LEU A 211 -9.23 -13.12 -7.35
C LEU A 211 -9.59 -13.56 -8.78
N GLN A 212 -9.10 -14.72 -9.24
CA GLN A 212 -9.50 -15.30 -10.53
C GLN A 212 -10.90 -15.94 -10.50
N ARG A 213 -11.51 -16.10 -9.31
CA ARG A 213 -12.78 -16.83 -9.13
C ARG A 213 -13.90 -15.94 -8.61
N VAL A 214 -13.55 -14.87 -7.91
CA VAL A 214 -14.54 -13.98 -7.30
C VAL A 214 -15.03 -12.92 -8.28
N GLY A 215 -16.33 -12.61 -8.23
CA GLY A 215 -16.95 -11.57 -9.03
C GLY A 215 -17.00 -10.22 -8.34
N ALA A 216 -16.82 -10.17 -7.02
CA ALA A 216 -16.77 -8.94 -6.23
C ALA A 216 -16.05 -9.16 -4.90
N MET A 217 -15.60 -8.03 -4.29
CA MET A 217 -15.00 -8.02 -2.95
C MET A 217 -15.78 -7.08 -2.03
N VAL A 218 -16.10 -7.55 -0.83
CA VAL A 218 -16.44 -6.67 0.30
C VAL A 218 -15.17 -6.43 1.11
N PHE A 219 -14.72 -5.18 1.16
CA PHE A 219 -13.45 -4.79 1.77
C PHE A 219 -13.69 -4.12 3.12
N LEU A 220 -13.30 -4.79 4.20
CA LEU A 220 -13.49 -4.32 5.58
C LEU A 220 -12.14 -3.89 6.16
N CYS A 221 -11.89 -2.58 6.17
CA CYS A 221 -10.67 -1.99 6.71
C CYS A 221 -10.97 -0.63 7.33
N GLU A 222 -10.37 -0.31 8.46
CA GLU A 222 -10.59 0.99 9.13
C GLU A 222 -10.06 2.16 8.30
N HIS A 223 -8.87 2.02 7.75
CA HIS A 223 -8.23 2.98 6.86
C HIS A 223 -7.01 2.38 6.15
N GLU A 224 -6.65 2.92 5.01
CA GLU A 224 -5.48 2.55 4.22
C GLU A 224 -4.72 3.78 3.73
N THR A 225 -3.41 3.66 3.66
CA THR A 225 -2.58 4.70 3.04
C THR A 225 -2.42 4.52 1.54
N GLN A 226 -2.46 3.29 1.03
CA GLN A 226 -2.59 2.99 -0.40
C GLN A 226 -3.59 1.86 -0.67
N GLY A 227 -3.51 0.72 0.07
CA GLY A 227 -4.44 -0.39 -0.04
C GLY A 227 -4.15 -1.30 -1.23
N PHE A 228 -2.95 -1.88 -1.31
CA PHE A 228 -2.59 -2.79 -2.41
C PHE A 228 -3.61 -3.92 -2.63
N ALA A 229 -4.19 -4.48 -1.55
CA ALA A 229 -5.12 -5.58 -1.70
C ALA A 229 -6.34 -5.20 -2.56
N TYR A 230 -7.04 -4.10 -2.25
CA TYR A 230 -8.18 -3.72 -3.06
C TYR A 230 -7.77 -3.23 -4.46
N LEU A 231 -6.62 -2.54 -4.61
CA LEU A 231 -6.12 -2.14 -5.93
C LEU A 231 -5.77 -3.35 -6.81
N GLN A 232 -5.24 -4.42 -6.23
CA GLN A 232 -4.99 -5.68 -6.91
C GLN A 232 -6.31 -6.35 -7.34
N ALA A 233 -7.33 -6.32 -6.48
CA ALA A 233 -8.67 -6.80 -6.83
C ALA A 233 -9.26 -6.00 -8.00
N LEU A 234 -9.21 -4.65 -7.94
CA LEU A 234 -9.64 -3.79 -9.03
C LEU A 234 -8.87 -4.06 -10.33
N ALA A 235 -7.56 -4.31 -10.26
CA ALA A 235 -6.73 -4.68 -11.41
C ALA A 235 -7.15 -6.01 -12.05
N CYS A 236 -7.59 -6.97 -11.23
CA CYS A 236 -8.19 -8.23 -11.68
C CYS A 236 -9.64 -8.09 -12.20
N GLY A 237 -10.17 -6.88 -12.29
CA GLY A 237 -11.54 -6.64 -12.75
C GLY A 237 -12.61 -6.90 -11.69
N VAL A 238 -12.23 -7.03 -10.41
CA VAL A 238 -13.13 -7.33 -9.29
C VAL A 238 -13.61 -6.03 -8.65
N PRO A 239 -14.89 -5.63 -8.77
CA PRO A 239 -15.44 -4.47 -8.10
C PRO A 239 -15.46 -4.63 -6.58
N VAL A 240 -15.37 -3.50 -5.88
CA VAL A 240 -15.21 -3.47 -4.43
C VAL A 240 -16.36 -2.72 -3.76
N LEU A 241 -16.99 -3.34 -2.77
CA LEU A 241 -17.86 -2.67 -1.82
C LEU A 241 -17.07 -2.42 -0.54
N ALA A 242 -16.65 -1.17 -0.33
CA ALA A 242 -15.70 -0.81 0.72
C ALA A 242 -16.40 -0.27 1.97
N TRP A 243 -16.04 -0.79 3.14
CA TRP A 243 -16.36 -0.15 4.41
C TRP A 243 -15.48 1.09 4.60
N ASP A 244 -16.06 2.25 4.36
CA ASP A 244 -15.37 3.54 4.44
C ASP A 244 -16.14 4.49 5.37
N ARG A 245 -15.92 4.32 6.65
CA ARG A 245 -16.65 5.05 7.71
C ARG A 245 -16.22 6.52 7.86
N GLY A 246 -15.11 6.88 7.23
CA GLY A 246 -14.52 8.22 7.49
C GLY A 246 -13.96 8.39 8.89
N GLY A 247 -13.89 8.88 9.77
CA GLY A 247 -13.55 8.89 11.18
C GLY A 247 -12.06 9.11 11.45
N PHE A 248 -11.68 8.79 12.67
CA PHE A 248 -10.32 9.02 13.13
C PHE A 248 -9.36 7.93 12.66
N TRP A 249 -8.11 8.31 12.47
CA TRP A 249 -6.99 7.38 12.34
C TRP A 249 -6.87 6.54 13.63
N GLN A 250 -6.86 5.23 13.47
CA GLN A 250 -7.02 4.25 14.55
C GLN A 250 -5.74 3.46 14.79
N ASP A 251 -4.65 4.11 15.17
CA ASP A 251 -3.46 3.38 15.64
C ASP A 251 -3.45 3.36 17.17
N PRO A 252 -3.57 2.19 17.84
CA PRO A 252 -3.66 2.13 19.29
C PRO A 252 -2.42 2.65 20.04
N SER A 253 -1.27 2.72 19.37
CA SER A 253 -0.06 3.29 19.94
C SER A 253 -0.07 4.82 19.99
N MET A 254 -0.99 5.45 19.27
CA MET A 254 -1.08 6.89 19.09
C MET A 254 -2.46 7.46 19.44
N TYR A 255 -3.52 6.84 18.98
CA TYR A 255 -4.90 7.27 19.18
C TYR A 255 -5.50 6.62 20.44
N PRO A 256 -6.28 7.32 21.25
CA PRO A 256 -6.64 8.75 21.13
C PRO A 256 -5.67 9.71 21.83
N ASP A 257 -4.68 9.21 22.56
CA ASP A 257 -3.96 9.97 23.59
C ASP A 257 -2.90 10.91 23.01
N ARG A 258 -2.23 10.49 21.96
CA ARG A 258 -1.12 11.24 21.35
C ARG A 258 -1.51 11.95 20.07
N VAL A 259 -2.30 11.28 19.23
CA VAL A 259 -2.68 11.77 17.90
C VAL A 259 -4.17 11.57 17.67
N LYS A 260 -4.87 12.67 17.30
CA LYS A 260 -6.23 12.64 16.76
C LYS A 260 -6.19 13.26 15.36
N PHE A 261 -6.40 12.46 14.34
CA PHE A 261 -6.45 12.91 12.95
C PHE A 261 -7.66 12.31 12.25
N ALA A 262 -8.43 13.15 11.56
CA ALA A 262 -9.61 12.78 10.80
C ALA A 262 -9.88 13.84 9.71
N PRO A 263 -10.61 13.49 8.63
CA PRO A 263 -11.08 12.15 8.29
C PRO A 263 -9.97 11.31 7.64
N VAL A 264 -10.08 9.98 7.80
CA VAL A 264 -9.29 9.00 7.05
C VAL A 264 -10.22 8.16 6.17
N THR A 265 -9.68 7.45 5.18
CA THR A 265 -10.45 6.57 4.29
C THR A 265 -9.79 5.20 4.17
N SER A 266 -10.60 4.17 4.01
CA SER A 266 -10.12 2.80 3.72
C SER A 266 -9.74 2.60 2.25
N VAL A 267 -10.22 3.45 1.36
CA VAL A 267 -9.99 3.37 -0.09
C VAL A 267 -9.64 4.75 -0.65
N PRO A 268 -8.38 5.23 -0.42
CA PRO A 268 -7.96 6.56 -0.84
C PRO A 268 -7.98 6.78 -2.36
N TYR A 269 -8.01 5.71 -3.13
CA TYR A 269 -8.01 5.70 -4.59
C TYR A 269 -9.22 4.94 -5.11
N PHE A 270 -10.34 5.66 -5.28
CA PHE A 270 -11.62 5.02 -5.54
C PHE A 270 -12.62 5.99 -6.19
N ASP A 271 -13.26 5.57 -7.28
CA ASP A 271 -14.41 6.24 -7.88
C ASP A 271 -15.53 5.24 -8.23
N GLU A 272 -16.56 5.69 -8.92
CA GLU A 272 -17.72 4.89 -9.29
C GLU A 272 -17.42 3.70 -10.22
N ARG A 273 -16.29 3.72 -10.91
CA ARG A 273 -15.82 2.59 -11.73
C ARG A 273 -15.38 1.41 -10.85
N CYS A 274 -14.91 1.73 -9.63
CA CYS A 274 -14.37 0.74 -8.69
C CYS A 274 -15.43 -0.04 -7.93
N GLY A 275 -16.62 0.55 -7.73
CA GLY A 275 -17.67 -0.03 -6.91
C GLY A 275 -18.42 0.99 -6.06
N ARG A 276 -18.72 0.63 -4.79
CA ARG A 276 -19.48 1.46 -3.84
C ARG A 276 -18.81 1.50 -2.47
N LYS A 277 -19.24 2.44 -1.64
CA LYS A 277 -18.80 2.59 -0.24
C LYS A 277 -19.99 2.53 0.69
N PHE A 278 -19.76 2.08 1.94
CA PHE A 278 -20.73 2.12 3.03
C PHE A 278 -20.04 2.50 4.34
N ALA A 279 -20.77 3.17 5.24
CA ALA A 279 -20.20 3.68 6.48
C ALA A 279 -20.34 2.72 7.68
N ASP A 280 -21.43 1.96 7.73
CA ASP A 280 -21.79 1.06 8.82
C ASP A 280 -22.68 -0.10 8.33
N THR A 281 -23.05 -1.00 9.22
CA THR A 281 -23.87 -2.18 8.88
C THR A 281 -25.24 -1.82 8.33
N ALA A 282 -25.88 -0.75 8.81
CA ALA A 282 -27.18 -0.30 8.30
C ALA A 282 -27.05 0.19 6.85
N ALA A 283 -26.05 1.02 6.57
CA ALA A 283 -25.70 1.47 5.23
C ALA A 283 -25.33 0.30 4.31
N PHE A 284 -24.61 -0.71 4.82
CA PHE A 284 -24.32 -1.93 4.06
C PHE A 284 -25.60 -2.62 3.59
N HIS A 285 -26.56 -2.84 4.48
CA HIS A 285 -27.83 -3.50 4.12
C HIS A 285 -28.63 -2.69 3.09
N GLY A 286 -28.56 -1.36 3.16
CA GLY A 286 -29.20 -0.49 2.17
C GLY A 286 -28.56 -0.52 0.79
N ILE A 287 -27.22 -0.56 0.71
CA ILE A 287 -26.46 -0.49 -0.55
C ILE A 287 -26.26 -1.85 -1.21
N TRP A 288 -26.27 -2.96 -0.45
CA TRP A 288 -25.94 -4.28 -0.94
C TRP A 288 -26.80 -4.76 -2.12
N PRO A 289 -28.15 -4.64 -2.10
CA PRO A 289 -28.99 -5.02 -3.24
C PRO A 289 -28.68 -4.18 -4.49
N GLN A 290 -28.42 -2.88 -4.34
CA GLN A 290 -28.03 -2.00 -5.43
C GLN A 290 -26.69 -2.41 -6.01
N PHE A 291 -25.69 -2.67 -5.16
CA PHE A 291 -24.36 -3.11 -5.59
C PHE A 291 -24.43 -4.40 -6.41
N LEU A 292 -25.24 -5.39 -5.98
CA LEU A 292 -25.46 -6.62 -6.72
C LEU A 292 -26.13 -6.39 -8.07
N SER A 293 -27.13 -5.53 -8.13
CA SER A 293 -27.82 -5.16 -9.39
C SER A 293 -26.84 -4.53 -10.37
N GLU A 294 -26.02 -3.58 -9.91
CA GLU A 294 -25.00 -2.91 -10.72
C GLU A 294 -23.87 -3.86 -11.14
N LEU A 295 -23.47 -4.80 -10.28
CA LEU A 295 -22.53 -5.87 -10.60
C LEU A 295 -23.05 -6.75 -11.75
N ASN A 296 -24.31 -7.16 -11.66
CA ASN A 296 -24.94 -8.03 -12.66
C ASN A 296 -25.16 -7.31 -14.01
N SER A 297 -25.41 -6.00 -13.99
CA SER A 297 -25.52 -5.20 -15.21
C SER A 297 -24.17 -4.88 -15.86
N GLY A 298 -23.04 -5.26 -15.21
CA GLY A 298 -21.70 -4.95 -15.69
C GLY A 298 -21.36 -3.46 -15.67
N ARG A 299 -21.94 -2.70 -14.74
CA ARG A 299 -21.72 -1.24 -14.62
C ARG A 299 -20.27 -0.89 -14.29
N TYR A 300 -19.61 -1.68 -13.46
CA TYR A 300 -18.27 -1.36 -12.95
C TYR A 300 -17.15 -1.58 -13.99
N ARG A 301 -16.12 -0.76 -13.93
CA ARG A 301 -14.92 -0.79 -14.78
C ARG A 301 -13.65 -0.65 -13.93
N PRO A 302 -13.46 -1.52 -12.92
CA PRO A 302 -12.39 -1.34 -11.93
C PRO A 302 -11.00 -1.45 -12.55
N ARG A 303 -10.81 -2.32 -13.56
CA ARG A 303 -9.54 -2.44 -14.24
C ARG A 303 -9.17 -1.18 -15.01
N ASP A 304 -10.14 -0.55 -15.68
CA ASP A 304 -9.89 0.69 -16.43
C ASP A 304 -9.41 1.81 -15.49
N TYR A 305 -9.96 1.85 -14.27
CA TYR A 305 -9.49 2.77 -13.22
C TYR A 305 -8.02 2.51 -12.88
N VAL A 306 -7.63 1.25 -12.60
CA VAL A 306 -6.25 0.92 -12.22
C VAL A 306 -5.29 1.16 -13.37
N THR A 307 -5.61 0.71 -14.58
CA THR A 307 -4.73 0.88 -15.74
C THR A 307 -4.50 2.34 -16.12
N SER A 308 -5.49 3.21 -15.89
CA SER A 308 -5.35 4.64 -16.18
C SER A 308 -4.63 5.45 -15.10
N HIS A 309 -4.63 4.98 -13.82
CA HIS A 309 -4.08 5.75 -12.70
C HIS A 309 -2.84 5.12 -12.06
N PHE A 310 -2.60 3.82 -12.25
CA PHE A 310 -1.57 3.07 -11.53
C PHE A 310 -0.66 2.26 -12.46
N ASP A 311 -0.50 2.69 -13.71
CA ASP A 311 0.51 2.09 -14.60
C ASP A 311 1.90 2.22 -13.99
N LEU A 312 2.65 1.09 -13.94
CA LEU A 312 3.96 1.04 -13.28
C LEU A 312 4.96 2.04 -13.90
N ALA A 313 5.05 2.07 -15.22
CA ALA A 313 5.99 2.96 -15.90
C ALA A 313 5.58 4.43 -15.78
N GLY A 314 4.28 4.72 -15.84
CA GLY A 314 3.72 6.04 -15.61
C GLY A 314 4.01 6.54 -14.19
N GLN A 315 3.77 5.71 -13.18
CA GLN A 315 4.07 6.04 -11.79
C GLN A 315 5.57 6.22 -11.53
N ALA A 316 6.44 5.43 -12.18
CA ALA A 316 7.89 5.63 -12.08
C ALA A 316 8.34 6.97 -12.68
N ARG A 317 7.78 7.38 -13.82
CA ARG A 317 8.04 8.71 -14.39
C ARG A 317 7.55 9.84 -13.48
N ALA A 318 6.35 9.70 -12.91
CA ALA A 318 5.80 10.67 -11.95
C ALA A 318 6.68 10.78 -10.69
N TYR A 319 7.21 9.65 -10.19
CA TYR A 319 8.18 9.64 -9.09
C TYR A 319 9.40 10.49 -9.40
N VAL A 320 10.04 10.25 -10.55
CA VAL A 320 11.25 10.96 -10.97
C VAL A 320 11.00 12.47 -11.11
N GLU A 321 9.85 12.85 -11.67
CA GLU A 321 9.48 14.25 -11.85
C GLU A 321 9.28 14.96 -10.49
N LEU A 322 8.59 14.34 -9.54
CA LEU A 322 8.44 14.86 -8.17
C LEU A 322 9.81 15.04 -7.50
N CYS A 323 10.70 14.05 -7.62
CA CYS A 323 12.04 14.12 -7.04
C CYS A 323 12.88 15.22 -7.70
N ARG A 324 12.84 15.33 -9.02
CA ARG A 324 13.56 16.38 -9.77
C ARG A 324 13.13 17.78 -9.35
N THR A 325 11.83 18.00 -9.23
CA THR A 325 11.25 19.28 -8.81
C THR A 325 11.68 19.67 -7.39
N ALA A 326 11.79 18.70 -6.48
CA ALA A 326 12.20 18.95 -5.09
C ALA A 326 13.70 19.18 -4.92
N LEU A 327 14.51 18.80 -5.91
CA LEU A 327 15.97 18.95 -5.90
C LEU A 327 16.46 20.15 -6.71
N ALA A 328 15.60 20.76 -7.52
CA ALA A 328 15.88 22.01 -8.25
C ALA A 328 15.85 23.22 -7.33
#